data_2a841f4caa698608bb8dbbdf7d2220e6
#
_entry.id   2a841f4caa698608bb8dbbdf7d2220e6
#
_cell.length_a   1.000
_cell.length_b   1.000
_cell.length_c   1.000
_cell.angle_alpha   90.00
_cell.angle_beta   90.00
_cell.angle_gamma   90.00
#
_symmetry.space_group_name_H-M   'P 1'
#
loop_
_entity.id
_entity.type
_entity.pdbx_description
1 polymer ?
#
loop_
_entity_poly.entity_id
_entity_poly.type
_entity_poly.pdbx_seq_one_letter_code
_entity_poly.pdbx_strand_id
1 'polypeptide(L)'
;LSIRRQRQMCIRDSYYTHKRFYAGFGMTHITQPELQLDENAYTYIGRSLNLMGGYNIQLKNPLIELQPSVFLLTDMQSFHADITARLEYNKMFNGGFSYRVNESVGIMFGVKLGRFHAGYAFDFPTTALGRASSGSHELCVKYALKLNKTKTGKNRHKSVRIL
;
A
#
# COMPACT_ATOMS: atom_id res chain seq x y z
N LEU A 1 32.68 23.00 -4.18
CA LEU A 1 31.67 22.80 -3.10
C LEU A 1 30.36 22.34 -3.74
N SER A 2 30.17 21.02 -3.81
CA SER A 2 28.93 20.43 -4.30
C SER A 2 27.84 20.63 -3.25
N ILE A 3 26.97 21.59 -3.46
CA ILE A 3 25.75 21.77 -2.66
C ILE A 3 24.82 20.63 -3.06
N ARG A 4 24.79 19.56 -2.26
CA ARG A 4 23.73 18.57 -2.32
C ARG A 4 22.40 19.27 -2.00
N ARG A 5 21.65 19.64 -3.03
CA ARG A 5 20.25 20.03 -2.85
C ARG A 5 19.51 18.79 -2.30
N GLN A 6 19.20 18.85 -1.03
CA GLN A 6 18.29 17.89 -0.40
C GLN A 6 16.94 18.01 -1.12
N ARG A 7 16.55 16.94 -1.83
CA ARG A 7 15.23 16.89 -2.47
C ARG A 7 14.18 16.89 -1.37
N GLN A 8 13.50 17.99 -1.17
CA GLN A 8 12.36 18.08 -0.28
C GLN A 8 11.19 17.33 -0.95
N MET A 9 10.92 16.15 -0.48
CA MET A 9 9.75 15.38 -0.84
C MET A 9 8.57 15.96 -0.06
N CYS A 10 7.82 16.88 -0.64
CA CYS A 10 6.61 17.40 -0.04
C CYS A 10 5.53 16.32 -0.11
N ILE A 11 5.32 15.60 0.99
CA ILE A 11 4.24 14.63 1.17
C ILE A 11 3.21 15.28 2.08
N ARG A 12 1.96 15.28 1.65
CA ARG A 12 0.80 15.55 2.51
C ARG A 12 -0.12 14.37 2.45
N ASP A 13 -0.38 13.80 3.60
CA ASP A 13 -1.27 12.66 3.76
C ASP A 13 -2.20 12.86 4.94
N SER A 14 -3.36 12.25 4.84
CA SER A 14 -4.36 12.16 5.89
C SER A 14 -4.91 10.75 5.91
N TYR A 15 -4.98 10.16 7.07
CA TYR A 15 -5.52 8.83 7.25
C TYR A 15 -6.52 8.82 8.41
N TYR A 16 -7.72 8.36 8.12
CA TYR A 16 -8.79 8.20 9.10
C TYR A 16 -9.09 6.72 9.28
N THR A 17 -9.15 6.28 10.51
CA THR A 17 -9.50 4.90 10.85
C THR A 17 -10.63 4.85 11.84
N HIS A 18 -11.63 4.04 11.56
CA HIS A 18 -12.75 3.70 12.41
C HIS A 18 -12.76 2.18 12.68
N LYS A 19 -13.59 1.70 13.58
CA LYS A 19 -13.68 0.27 13.93
C LYS A 19 -14.00 -0.63 12.73
N ARG A 20 -14.74 -0.12 11.74
CA ARG A 20 -15.22 -0.89 10.58
C ARG A 20 -14.71 -0.41 9.24
N PHE A 21 -14.19 0.79 9.15
CA PHE A 21 -13.71 1.34 7.89
C PHE A 21 -12.49 2.22 8.08
N TYR A 22 -11.76 2.38 7.03
CA TYR A 22 -10.66 3.34 6.96
C TYR A 22 -10.71 4.08 5.62
N ALA A 23 -10.20 5.29 5.63
CA ALA A 23 -10.01 6.09 4.43
C ALA A 23 -8.70 6.86 4.53
N GLY A 24 -8.01 6.99 3.43
CA GLY A 24 -6.75 7.71 3.35
C GLY A 24 -6.66 8.51 2.07
N PHE A 25 -6.06 9.67 2.18
CA PHE A 25 -5.75 10.56 1.06
C PHE A 25 -4.30 10.98 1.17
N GLY A 26 -3.57 10.91 0.07
CA GLY A 26 -2.19 11.36 0.03
C GLY A 26 -1.90 12.13 -1.26
N MET A 27 -1.00 13.09 -1.15
CA MET A 27 -0.48 13.87 -2.26
C MET A 27 1.03 13.97 -2.14
N THR A 28 1.73 13.62 -3.20
CA THR A 28 3.19 13.71 -3.28
C THR A 28 3.61 14.70 -4.37
N HIS A 29 4.82 15.24 -4.23
CA HIS A 29 5.41 16.18 -5.19
C HIS A 29 4.54 17.42 -5.50
N ILE A 30 3.95 18.02 -4.47
CA ILE A 30 3.04 19.19 -4.59
C ILE A 30 3.69 20.33 -5.36
N THR A 31 4.98 20.58 -5.13
CA THR A 31 5.74 21.68 -5.72
C THR A 31 6.34 21.38 -7.10
N GLN A 32 6.15 20.17 -7.62
CA GLN A 32 6.71 19.73 -8.92
C GLN A 32 8.16 20.17 -9.10
N PRO A 33 9.12 19.63 -8.33
CA PRO A 33 10.50 20.08 -8.44
C PRO A 33 11.06 19.79 -9.83
N GLU A 34 11.63 20.82 -10.45
CA GLU A 34 12.36 20.69 -11.70
C GLU A 34 13.69 19.98 -11.47
N LEU A 35 13.99 19.04 -12.33
CA LEU A 35 15.26 18.35 -12.40
C LEU A 35 16.00 18.78 -13.65
N GLN A 36 17.12 19.43 -13.49
CA GLN A 36 18.04 19.72 -14.57
C GLN A 36 18.89 18.46 -14.80
N LEU A 37 18.72 17.80 -15.93
CA LEU A 37 19.46 16.59 -16.32
C LEU A 37 20.74 16.96 -17.07
N ASP A 38 20.70 18.03 -17.85
CA ASP A 38 21.82 18.57 -18.63
C ASP A 38 21.62 20.08 -18.82
N GLU A 39 22.61 20.80 -19.37
CA GLU A 39 22.55 22.24 -19.56
C GLU A 39 21.29 22.71 -20.32
N ASN A 40 20.75 21.87 -21.21
CA ASN A 40 19.56 22.16 -22.02
C ASN A 40 18.38 21.20 -21.81
N ALA A 41 18.44 20.29 -20.83
CA ALA A 41 17.40 19.29 -20.58
C ALA A 41 16.80 19.45 -19.18
N TYR A 42 15.56 19.92 -19.13
CA TYR A 42 14.77 20.04 -17.91
C TYR A 42 13.67 18.98 -17.89
N THR A 43 13.47 18.34 -16.77
CA THR A 43 12.32 17.47 -16.52
C THR A 43 11.70 17.82 -15.16
N TYR A 44 10.44 17.53 -14.97
CA TYR A 44 9.76 17.76 -13.70
C TYR A 44 9.21 16.44 -13.16
N ILE A 45 9.15 16.36 -11.85
CA ILE A 45 8.49 15.22 -11.19
C ILE A 45 7.00 15.57 -11.07
N GLY A 46 6.14 14.79 -11.74
CA GLY A 46 4.70 14.97 -11.72
C GLY A 46 4.12 14.85 -10.30
N ARG A 47 3.02 15.56 -10.05
CA ARG A 47 2.23 15.38 -8.82
C ARG A 47 1.57 14.04 -8.85
N SER A 48 1.52 13.37 -7.71
CA SER A 48 0.79 12.13 -7.56
C SER A 48 -0.23 12.28 -6.44
N LEU A 49 -1.46 11.93 -6.75
CA LEU A 49 -2.59 11.87 -5.83
C LEU A 49 -2.93 10.41 -5.59
N ASN A 50 -3.10 10.04 -4.33
CA ASN A 50 -3.60 8.73 -3.98
C ASN A 50 -4.81 8.83 -3.03
N LEU A 51 -5.77 7.94 -3.23
CA LEU A 51 -6.95 7.78 -2.40
C LEU A 51 -7.08 6.30 -2.07
N MET A 52 -7.28 5.97 -0.81
CA MET A 52 -7.53 4.60 -0.39
C MET A 52 -8.71 4.53 0.54
N GLY A 53 -9.42 3.42 0.49
CA GLY A 53 -10.52 3.14 1.40
C GLY A 53 -10.79 1.66 1.52
N GLY A 54 -11.27 1.26 2.67
CA GLY A 54 -11.66 -0.12 2.90
C GLY A 54 -12.67 -0.25 4.03
N TYR A 55 -13.36 -1.36 4.02
CA TYR A 55 -14.41 -1.67 4.97
C TYR A 55 -14.23 -3.09 5.53
N ASN A 56 -14.51 -3.29 6.82
CA ASN A 56 -14.46 -4.58 7.47
C ASN A 56 -15.89 -5.07 7.71
N ILE A 57 -16.30 -6.11 7.01
CA ILE A 57 -17.63 -6.73 7.07
C ILE A 57 -17.51 -8.03 7.84
N GLN A 58 -18.07 -8.07 9.06
CA GLN A 58 -18.22 -9.34 9.77
C GLN A 58 -19.42 -10.09 9.19
N LEU A 59 -19.20 -11.30 8.72
CA LEU A 59 -20.25 -12.19 8.23
C LEU A 59 -21.05 -12.76 9.40
N LYS A 60 -22.13 -13.50 9.09
CA LYS A 60 -22.94 -14.22 10.09
C LYS A 60 -22.11 -15.13 11.00
N ASN A 61 -21.03 -15.70 10.47
CA ASN A 61 -20.04 -16.42 11.24
C ASN A 61 -18.97 -15.43 11.74
N PRO A 62 -18.81 -15.23 13.07
CA PRO A 62 -17.87 -14.27 13.64
C PRO A 62 -16.40 -14.59 13.36
N LEU A 63 -16.12 -15.80 12.87
CA LEU A 63 -14.78 -16.22 12.46
C LEU A 63 -14.40 -15.75 11.05
N ILE A 64 -15.37 -15.27 10.27
CA ILE A 64 -15.15 -14.86 8.88
C ILE A 64 -15.36 -13.36 8.77
N GLU A 65 -14.35 -12.67 8.29
CA GLU A 65 -14.36 -11.23 8.04
C GLU A 65 -13.99 -10.97 6.58
N LEU A 66 -14.84 -10.23 5.87
CA LEU A 66 -14.59 -9.78 4.51
C LEU A 66 -14.10 -8.34 4.55
N GLN A 67 -12.98 -8.08 3.89
CA GLN A 67 -12.32 -6.78 3.87
C GLN A 67 -12.14 -6.29 2.41
N PRO A 68 -13.21 -5.72 1.81
CA PRO A 68 -13.07 -5.02 0.55
C PRO A 68 -12.28 -3.73 0.73
N SER A 69 -11.44 -3.42 -0.25
CA SER A 69 -10.66 -2.19 -0.29
C SER A 69 -10.47 -1.70 -1.71
N VAL A 70 -10.31 -0.39 -1.84
CA VAL A 70 -10.04 0.29 -3.10
C VAL A 70 -8.84 1.21 -2.90
N PHE A 71 -7.95 1.21 -3.87
CA PHE A 71 -6.83 2.13 -3.96
C PHE A 71 -6.83 2.78 -5.34
N LEU A 72 -6.79 4.10 -5.36
CA LEU A 72 -6.76 4.91 -6.56
C LEU A 72 -5.50 5.75 -6.55
N LEU A 73 -4.79 5.77 -7.65
CA LEU A 73 -3.58 6.57 -7.85
C LEU A 73 -3.69 7.29 -9.18
N THR A 74 -3.39 8.59 -9.19
CA THR A 74 -3.29 9.38 -10.42
C THR A 74 -2.14 10.36 -10.34
N ASP A 75 -1.45 10.53 -11.45
CA ASP A 75 -0.42 11.55 -11.67
C ASP A 75 -0.87 12.66 -12.63
N MET A 76 -2.19 12.83 -12.79
CA MET A 76 -2.84 13.76 -13.72
C MET A 76 -2.75 13.34 -15.22
N GLN A 77 -1.93 12.37 -15.56
CA GLN A 77 -1.76 11.85 -16.92
C GLN A 77 -2.23 10.40 -17.01
N SER A 78 -2.00 9.63 -15.98
CA SER A 78 -2.42 8.24 -15.86
C SER A 78 -3.31 8.04 -14.64
N PHE A 79 -4.14 7.00 -14.69
CA PHE A 79 -5.04 6.62 -13.61
C PHE A 79 -4.93 5.12 -13.37
N HIS A 80 -4.60 4.78 -12.13
CA HIS A 80 -4.52 3.40 -11.67
C HIS A 80 -5.57 3.16 -10.60
N ALA A 81 -6.35 2.11 -10.77
CA ALA A 81 -7.35 1.69 -9.80
C ALA A 81 -7.12 0.22 -9.42
N ASP A 82 -7.03 -0.04 -8.14
CA ASP A 82 -6.84 -1.37 -7.57
C ASP A 82 -8.02 -1.67 -6.64
N ILE A 83 -8.72 -2.75 -6.91
CA ILE A 83 -9.86 -3.23 -6.11
C ILE A 83 -9.45 -4.57 -5.52
N THR A 84 -9.45 -4.65 -4.20
CA THR A 84 -9.07 -5.88 -3.48
C THR A 84 -10.22 -6.36 -2.60
N ALA A 85 -10.48 -7.64 -2.63
CA ALA A 85 -11.37 -8.31 -1.70
C ALA A 85 -10.56 -9.36 -0.94
N ARG A 86 -10.41 -9.16 0.36
CA ARG A 86 -9.69 -10.09 1.26
C ARG A 86 -10.66 -10.70 2.24
N LEU A 87 -10.56 -12.00 2.42
CA LEU A 87 -11.32 -12.79 3.39
C LEU A 87 -10.35 -13.26 4.47
N GLU A 88 -10.67 -12.99 5.72
CA GLU A 88 -9.92 -13.43 6.89
C GLU A 88 -10.73 -14.48 7.65
N TYR A 89 -10.11 -15.62 7.95
CA TYR A 89 -10.72 -16.72 8.71
C TYR A 89 -9.98 -16.93 10.03
N ASN A 90 -10.74 -16.86 11.13
CA ASN A 90 -10.24 -17.08 12.50
C ASN A 90 -9.00 -16.23 12.86
N LYS A 91 -8.80 -15.09 12.18
CA LYS A 91 -7.62 -14.24 12.35
C LYS A 91 -6.27 -14.96 12.16
N MET A 92 -6.30 -16.16 11.57
CA MET A 92 -5.14 -17.02 11.31
C MET A 92 -4.87 -17.17 9.83
N PHE A 93 -5.91 -17.34 9.03
CA PHE A 93 -5.79 -17.53 7.60
C PHE A 93 -6.40 -16.33 6.88
N ASN A 94 -5.76 -15.87 5.85
CA ASN A 94 -6.34 -14.90 4.95
C ASN A 94 -6.13 -15.33 3.50
N GLY A 95 -7.10 -15.00 2.67
CA GLY A 95 -7.04 -15.18 1.24
C GLY A 95 -7.68 -13.99 0.58
N GLY A 96 -7.22 -13.61 -0.60
CA GLY A 96 -7.76 -12.45 -1.26
C GLY A 96 -7.55 -12.50 -2.77
N PHE A 97 -8.30 -11.64 -3.40
CA PHE A 97 -8.27 -11.40 -4.83
C PHE A 97 -8.12 -9.90 -5.05
N SER A 98 -7.22 -9.50 -5.92
CA SER A 98 -7.02 -8.12 -6.34
C SER A 98 -7.23 -7.99 -7.85
N TYR A 99 -7.85 -6.92 -8.25
CA TYR A 99 -8.03 -6.55 -9.65
C TYR A 99 -7.51 -5.14 -9.86
N ARG A 100 -6.45 -5.03 -10.62
CA ARG A 100 -5.89 -3.76 -11.07
C ARG A 100 -6.37 -3.48 -12.47
N VAL A 101 -7.16 -2.41 -12.59
CA VAL A 101 -7.85 -2.08 -13.85
C VAL A 101 -6.85 -1.92 -14.98
N ASN A 102 -7.08 -2.69 -16.06
CA ASN A 102 -6.24 -2.72 -17.28
C ASN A 102 -4.77 -3.12 -17.07
N GLU A 103 -4.38 -3.68 -15.92
CA GLU A 103 -3.00 -4.07 -15.65
C GLU A 103 -2.87 -5.54 -15.28
N SER A 104 -3.48 -5.96 -14.18
CA SER A 104 -3.28 -7.31 -13.65
C SER A 104 -4.42 -7.80 -12.76
N VAL A 105 -4.41 -9.11 -12.56
CA VAL A 105 -5.25 -9.81 -11.59
C VAL A 105 -4.32 -10.51 -10.62
N GLY A 106 -4.55 -10.33 -9.32
CA GLY A 106 -3.75 -10.91 -8.26
C GLY A 106 -4.56 -11.86 -7.38
N ILE A 107 -3.91 -12.90 -6.90
CA ILE A 107 -4.41 -13.75 -5.84
C ILE A 107 -3.42 -13.72 -4.68
N MET A 108 -3.91 -13.74 -3.46
CA MET A 108 -3.08 -13.71 -2.27
C MET A 108 -3.56 -14.70 -1.22
N PHE A 109 -2.61 -15.31 -0.53
CA PHE A 109 -2.86 -16.18 0.59
C PHE A 109 -1.90 -15.85 1.72
N GLY A 110 -2.35 -15.96 2.95
CA GLY A 110 -1.50 -15.70 4.09
C GLY A 110 -1.92 -16.52 5.31
N VAL A 111 -0.95 -16.77 6.16
CA VAL A 111 -1.12 -17.46 7.42
C VAL A 111 -0.46 -16.68 8.54
N LYS A 112 -1.15 -16.57 9.66
CA LYS A 112 -0.69 -15.92 10.87
C LYS A 112 -0.66 -16.92 12.03
N LEU A 113 0.52 -17.29 12.46
CA LEU A 113 0.77 -18.21 13.57
C LEU A 113 1.41 -17.44 14.73
N GLY A 114 0.58 -16.93 15.63
CA GLY A 114 1.04 -16.16 16.78
C GLY A 114 1.79 -14.88 16.35
N ARG A 115 3.11 -14.92 16.41
CA ARG A 115 3.98 -13.78 16.04
C ARG A 115 4.55 -13.87 14.63
N PHE A 116 4.36 -15.00 14.00
CA PHE A 116 4.86 -15.27 12.67
C PHE A 116 3.74 -15.08 11.65
N HIS A 117 4.00 -14.35 10.59
CA HIS A 117 3.09 -14.16 9.47
C HIS A 117 3.84 -14.53 8.20
N ALA A 118 3.26 -15.40 7.40
CA ALA A 118 3.73 -15.72 6.06
C ALA A 118 2.62 -15.40 5.07
N GLY A 119 2.99 -14.84 3.95
CA GLY A 119 2.07 -14.51 2.87
C GLY A 119 2.71 -14.79 1.53
N TYR A 120 1.89 -15.19 0.59
CA TYR A 120 2.23 -15.40 -0.79
C TYR A 120 1.21 -14.70 -1.67
N ALA A 121 1.69 -13.98 -2.68
CA ALA A 121 0.86 -13.40 -3.71
C ALA A 121 1.37 -13.79 -5.09
N PHE A 122 0.46 -13.87 -6.01
CA PHE A 122 0.73 -14.12 -7.41
C PHE A 122 -0.08 -13.14 -8.25
N ASP A 123 0.63 -12.34 -9.06
CA ASP A 123 0.03 -11.36 -9.97
C ASP A 123 0.14 -11.87 -11.41
N PHE A 124 -1.00 -11.95 -12.06
CA PHE A 124 -1.11 -12.30 -13.46
C PHE A 124 -1.38 -11.04 -14.29
N PRO A 125 -0.41 -10.59 -15.12
CA PRO A 125 -0.61 -9.41 -15.95
C PRO A 125 -1.59 -9.70 -17.09
N THR A 126 -2.57 -8.83 -17.27
CA THR A 126 -3.61 -8.96 -18.32
C THR A 126 -3.29 -8.17 -19.58
N THR A 127 -2.25 -7.33 -19.53
CA THR A 127 -1.82 -6.50 -20.67
C THR A 127 -1.11 -7.31 -21.76
N ALA A 128 -1.06 -6.76 -22.97
CA ALA A 128 -0.34 -7.38 -24.08
C ALA A 128 1.15 -7.62 -23.78
N LEU A 129 1.78 -6.72 -23.04
CA LEU A 129 3.15 -6.88 -22.54
C LEU A 129 3.28 -8.04 -21.55
N GLY A 130 2.23 -8.32 -20.79
CA GLY A 130 2.19 -9.39 -19.83
C GLY A 130 2.07 -10.79 -20.43
N ARG A 131 1.69 -10.92 -21.70
CA ARG A 131 1.68 -12.22 -22.39
C ARG A 131 3.09 -12.79 -22.59
N ALA A 132 4.12 -11.95 -22.53
CA ALA A 132 5.52 -12.35 -22.56
C ALA A 132 6.09 -12.68 -21.17
N SER A 133 5.34 -12.41 -20.10
CA SER A 133 5.75 -12.64 -18.71
C SER A 133 4.87 -13.73 -18.08
N SER A 134 5.49 -14.62 -17.35
CA SER A 134 4.78 -15.70 -16.62
C SER A 134 4.07 -15.24 -15.34
N GLY A 135 3.95 -13.92 -15.12
CA GLY A 135 3.43 -13.37 -13.89
C GLY A 135 4.51 -13.09 -12.84
N SER A 136 4.11 -12.54 -11.71
CA SER A 136 4.97 -12.16 -10.61
C SER A 136 4.61 -12.95 -9.36
N HIS A 137 5.62 -13.50 -8.69
CA HIS A 137 5.49 -14.24 -7.44
C HIS A 137 6.07 -13.42 -6.30
N GLU A 138 5.30 -13.19 -5.25
CA GLU A 138 5.73 -12.45 -4.09
C GLU A 138 5.61 -13.31 -2.83
N LEU A 139 6.69 -13.39 -2.06
CA LEU A 139 6.71 -14.05 -0.76
C LEU A 139 7.01 -13.02 0.32
N CYS A 140 6.14 -12.94 1.31
CA CYS A 140 6.30 -12.04 2.46
C CYS A 140 6.38 -12.86 3.75
N VAL A 141 7.40 -12.59 4.56
CA VAL A 141 7.54 -13.17 5.89
C VAL A 141 7.72 -12.05 6.90
N LYS A 142 6.91 -12.04 7.95
CA LYS A 142 6.93 -11.02 9.00
C LYS A 142 6.95 -11.68 10.37
N TYR A 143 7.84 -11.23 11.23
CA TYR A 143 7.92 -11.64 12.63
C TYR A 143 7.73 -10.47 13.57
N ALA A 144 6.79 -10.57 14.51
CA ALA A 144 6.49 -9.52 15.48
C ALA A 144 7.27 -9.72 16.78
N LEU A 145 8.29 -8.89 17.00
CA LEU A 145 9.05 -8.86 18.26
C LEU A 145 8.31 -8.06 19.32
N LYS A 146 8.07 -8.63 20.50
CA LYS A 146 7.63 -7.88 21.68
C LYS A 146 8.85 -7.22 22.31
N LEU A 147 9.06 -5.96 22.04
CA LEU A 147 10.02 -5.15 22.80
C LEU A 147 9.35 -4.68 24.08
N ASN A 148 9.77 -5.20 25.25
CA ASN A 148 9.40 -4.64 26.54
C ASN A 148 10.12 -3.29 26.70
N LYS A 149 9.50 -2.23 26.25
CA LYS A 149 9.99 -0.88 26.55
C LYS A 149 9.60 -0.54 27.98
N THR A 150 10.56 -0.58 28.89
CA THR A 150 10.46 0.06 30.21
C THR A 150 10.02 1.50 29.97
N LYS A 151 8.91 1.90 30.60
CA LYS A 151 8.37 3.26 30.50
C LYS A 151 9.37 4.25 31.12
N THR A 152 10.26 4.79 30.35
CA THR A 152 11.09 5.92 30.75
C THR A 152 10.78 7.09 29.83
N GLY A 153 10.17 8.12 30.37
CA GLY A 153 10.06 9.45 29.76
C GLY A 153 8.73 9.78 29.08
N LYS A 154 8.15 10.86 29.56
CA LYS A 154 7.08 11.67 28.98
C LYS A 154 7.37 12.05 27.53
N ASN A 155 6.31 12.12 26.73
CA ASN A 155 6.24 12.58 25.33
C ASN A 155 6.69 11.56 24.29
N ARG A 156 5.70 10.78 23.82
CA ARG A 156 5.82 9.96 22.62
C ARG A 156 4.79 10.40 21.59
N HIS A 157 5.27 11.07 20.56
CA HIS A 157 4.54 11.13 19.31
C HIS A 157 4.49 9.70 18.71
N LYS A 158 3.30 9.13 18.62
CA LYS A 158 3.08 7.88 17.88
C LYS A 158 3.12 8.22 16.39
N SER A 159 4.23 7.98 15.75
CA SER A 159 4.27 7.91 14.29
C SER A 159 3.67 6.57 13.86
N VAL A 160 2.50 6.59 13.26
CA VAL A 160 1.89 5.42 12.63
C VAL A 160 2.41 5.36 11.21
N ARG A 161 3.45 4.59 10.98
CA ARG A 161 3.82 4.17 9.62
C ARG A 161 3.14 2.85 9.34
N ILE A 162 2.17 2.86 8.47
CA ILE A 162 1.55 1.67 7.89
C ILE A 162 2.23 1.49 6.54
N LEU A 163 3.02 0.44 6.42
CA LEU A 163 3.50 -0.13 5.17
C LEU A 163 2.53 -1.24 4.75
#